data_eeee1a33bc93ae9d8b966a2cf06395a6
#
_entry.id   eeee1a33bc93ae9d8b966a2cf06395a6
#
_cell.length_a   1.000
_cell.length_b   1.000
_cell.length_c   1.000
_cell.angle_alpha   90.00
_cell.angle_beta   90.00
_cell.angle_gamma   90.00
#
_symmetry.space_group_name_H-M   'P 1'
#
loop_
_entity.id
_entity.type
_entity.pdbx_description
1 polymer ?
#
loop_
_entity_poly.entity_id
_entity_poly.type
_entity_poly.pdbx_seq_one_letter_code
_entity_poly.pdbx_strand_id
1 'polypeptide(L)'
;DEDLKQLGEVVVTGHREYRSDRSAVETVKNAGNVLNVMSQQSIQLSPDVNVASVLQRVSGVTMERDASGEASYAILRGMDKRYNYTLVNGVKIPSPDDKNRYIPLNIFPSDLMDRLVVSKSLTADMEGDAAGGVVDMVMKDAPSRFQIQANAAIGASDYFWKEGRDYLTSNRSDYTKKAPYEAFGPEYKAQMNDFKNGPVQLNRHFAPAPNFIGGLSIGNRFWGDRLGVMLAGSVQNTFRGTERTYNSVKMASGEQAMYISNLHHRFYSIHDLTTGAHAKFDLTLPGHKLEWYNMYVRTNS
;
A
#
# COMPACT_ATOMS: atom_id res chain seq x y z
N ASP A 1 -53.77 -39.11 -13.09
CA ASP A 1 -52.96 -38.81 -11.87
C ASP A 1 -51.49 -38.67 -12.29
N GLU A 2 -51.13 -37.43 -12.58
CA GLU A 2 -49.74 -37.10 -12.87
C GLU A 2 -49.01 -36.88 -11.54
N ASP A 3 -48.11 -37.79 -11.20
CA ASP A 3 -47.16 -37.66 -10.13
C ASP A 3 -46.19 -36.47 -10.43
N LEU A 4 -46.53 -35.31 -9.93
CA LEU A 4 -45.61 -34.17 -9.86
C LEU A 4 -44.49 -34.54 -8.88
N LYS A 5 -43.37 -35.07 -9.38
CA LYS A 5 -42.11 -35.14 -8.63
C LYS A 5 -41.68 -33.71 -8.32
N GLN A 6 -41.86 -33.28 -7.07
CA GLN A 6 -41.15 -32.10 -6.54
C GLN A 6 -39.67 -32.37 -6.62
N LEU A 7 -39.00 -31.71 -7.56
CA LEU A 7 -37.55 -31.60 -7.57
C LEU A 7 -37.18 -30.81 -6.33
N GLY A 8 -36.52 -31.47 -5.38
CA GLY A 8 -35.97 -30.80 -4.20
C GLY A 8 -35.07 -29.64 -4.60
N GLU A 9 -35.20 -28.55 -3.92
CA GLU A 9 -34.38 -27.36 -4.12
C GLU A 9 -32.92 -27.74 -3.97
N VAL A 10 -32.17 -27.70 -5.06
CA VAL A 10 -30.71 -27.89 -5.02
C VAL A 10 -30.09 -26.56 -4.60
N VAL A 11 -29.89 -26.43 -3.31
CA VAL A 11 -29.09 -25.29 -2.77
C VAL A 11 -27.63 -25.53 -3.11
N VAL A 12 -27.16 -24.91 -4.18
CA VAL A 12 -25.73 -24.89 -4.52
C VAL A 12 -25.05 -23.86 -3.62
N THR A 13 -24.56 -24.29 -2.48
CA THR A 13 -23.65 -23.49 -1.65
C THR A 13 -22.24 -23.54 -2.26
N GLY A 14 -22.01 -22.72 -3.28
CA GLY A 14 -20.69 -22.53 -3.83
C GLY A 14 -19.97 -21.38 -3.09
N HIS A 15 -18.79 -21.62 -2.57
CA HIS A 15 -17.89 -20.54 -2.22
C HIS A 15 -17.48 -19.83 -3.51
N ARG A 16 -17.89 -18.56 -3.64
CA ARG A 16 -17.53 -17.72 -4.79
C ARG A 16 -16.04 -17.40 -4.71
N GLU A 17 -15.21 -18.08 -5.49
CA GLU A 17 -13.79 -17.74 -5.61
C GLU A 17 -13.66 -16.47 -6.47
N TYR A 18 -13.42 -15.33 -5.82
CA TYR A 18 -13.23 -14.01 -6.47
C TYR A 18 -11.83 -13.84 -7.08
N ARG A 19 -11.11 -14.91 -7.38
CA ARG A 19 -9.69 -14.90 -7.78
C ARG A 19 -9.47 -14.60 -9.24
N SER A 20 -10.47 -14.87 -10.10
CA SER A 20 -10.35 -14.71 -11.54
C SER A 20 -10.87 -13.35 -12.02
N ASP A 21 -10.38 -12.88 -13.17
CA ASP A 21 -10.89 -11.68 -13.82
C ASP A 21 -12.37 -11.79 -14.18
N ARG A 22 -12.84 -12.99 -14.52
CA ARG A 22 -14.26 -13.24 -14.78
C ARG A 22 -15.12 -12.95 -13.56
N SER A 23 -14.71 -13.37 -12.38
CA SER A 23 -15.44 -13.09 -11.13
C SER A 23 -15.40 -11.61 -10.76
N ALA A 24 -14.31 -10.91 -11.07
CA ALA A 24 -14.21 -9.47 -10.91
C ALA A 24 -15.22 -8.73 -11.81
N VAL A 25 -15.29 -9.10 -13.09
CA VAL A 25 -16.29 -8.54 -14.04
C VAL A 25 -17.72 -8.83 -13.60
N GLU A 26 -17.99 -10.03 -13.12
CA GLU A 26 -19.32 -10.40 -12.60
C GLU A 26 -19.68 -9.58 -11.36
N THR A 27 -18.72 -9.30 -10.48
CA THR A 27 -18.92 -8.44 -9.31
C THR A 27 -19.28 -7.02 -9.74
N VAL A 28 -18.53 -6.44 -10.71
CA VAL A 28 -18.84 -5.13 -11.28
C VAL A 28 -20.22 -5.08 -11.91
N LYS A 29 -20.60 -6.12 -12.67
CA LYS A 29 -21.90 -6.20 -13.35
C LYS A 29 -23.09 -6.24 -12.36
N ASN A 30 -22.92 -6.92 -11.24
CA ASN A 30 -23.97 -7.11 -10.24
C ASN A 30 -23.97 -6.03 -9.14
N ALA A 31 -23.04 -5.08 -9.20
CA ALA A 31 -22.97 -4.00 -8.22
C ALA A 31 -24.06 -2.96 -8.44
N GLY A 32 -24.61 -2.46 -7.35
CA GLY A 32 -25.60 -1.35 -7.37
C GLY A 32 -24.95 0.04 -7.53
N ASN A 33 -23.62 0.11 -7.59
CA ASN A 33 -22.84 1.35 -7.68
C ASN A 33 -21.74 1.24 -8.72
N VAL A 34 -21.13 2.37 -9.06
CA VAL A 34 -19.99 2.39 -9.99
C VAL A 34 -18.72 1.99 -9.26
N LEU A 35 -18.22 0.80 -9.57
CA LEU A 35 -16.98 0.29 -8.99
C LEU A 35 -16.10 -0.41 -10.03
N ASN A 36 -14.82 -0.56 -9.68
CA ASN A 36 -13.87 -1.39 -10.40
C ASN A 36 -13.27 -2.41 -9.44
N VAL A 37 -13.03 -3.60 -9.95
CA VAL A 37 -12.40 -4.69 -9.18
C VAL A 37 -11.14 -5.14 -9.89
N MET A 38 -10.02 -5.17 -9.18
CA MET A 38 -8.79 -5.85 -9.61
C MET A 38 -8.77 -7.21 -8.94
N SER A 39 -8.78 -8.27 -9.73
CA SER A 39 -8.74 -9.66 -9.25
C SER A 39 -7.36 -10.03 -8.72
N GLN A 40 -7.27 -11.11 -7.93
CA GLN A 40 -6.00 -11.68 -7.50
C GLN A 40 -5.11 -12.03 -8.71
N GLN A 41 -5.70 -12.58 -9.76
CA GLN A 41 -4.98 -12.95 -10.99
C GLN A 41 -4.36 -11.71 -11.64
N SER A 42 -5.10 -10.63 -11.80
CA SER A 42 -4.59 -9.36 -12.34
C SER A 42 -3.47 -8.77 -11.47
N ILE A 43 -3.59 -8.85 -10.15
CA ILE A 43 -2.56 -8.38 -9.20
C ILE A 43 -1.29 -9.21 -9.35
N GLN A 44 -1.39 -10.53 -9.41
CA GLN A 44 -0.24 -11.43 -9.50
C GLN A 44 0.48 -11.37 -10.86
N LEU A 45 -0.23 -11.12 -11.94
CA LEU A 45 0.35 -10.92 -13.28
C LEU A 45 1.00 -9.54 -13.46
N SER A 46 0.72 -8.63 -12.56
CA SER A 46 1.31 -7.29 -12.55
C SER A 46 2.68 -7.31 -11.88
N PRO A 47 3.68 -6.56 -12.38
CA PRO A 47 4.97 -6.40 -11.72
C PRO A 47 4.90 -5.47 -10.51
N ASP A 48 3.70 -5.07 -10.09
CA ASP A 48 3.48 -4.08 -9.06
C ASP A 48 3.63 -4.68 -7.66
N VAL A 49 4.55 -4.14 -6.89
CA VAL A 49 4.94 -4.70 -5.59
C VAL A 49 4.04 -4.24 -4.44
N ASN A 50 3.34 -3.12 -4.61
CA ASN A 50 2.47 -2.54 -3.59
C ASN A 50 1.11 -2.12 -4.17
N VAL A 51 0.14 -1.92 -3.28
CA VAL A 51 -1.24 -1.57 -3.63
C VAL A 51 -1.31 -0.25 -4.40
N ALA A 52 -0.49 0.75 -4.05
CA ALA A 52 -0.47 2.03 -4.74
C ALA A 52 -0.14 1.88 -6.24
N SER A 53 0.85 1.04 -6.56
CA SER A 53 1.25 0.75 -7.94
C SER A 53 0.16 -0.01 -8.70
N VAL A 54 -0.47 -0.99 -8.07
CA VAL A 54 -1.61 -1.74 -8.65
C VAL A 54 -2.77 -0.80 -8.99
N LEU A 55 -3.09 0.13 -8.10
CA LEU A 55 -4.21 1.07 -8.28
C LEU A 55 -4.01 2.03 -9.45
N GLN A 56 -2.78 2.30 -9.88
CA GLN A 56 -2.51 3.11 -11.09
C GLN A 56 -3.10 2.49 -12.37
N ARG A 57 -3.36 1.19 -12.37
CA ARG A 57 -3.96 0.47 -13.50
C ARG A 57 -5.48 0.54 -13.52
N VAL A 58 -6.09 1.02 -12.43
CA VAL A 58 -7.54 1.15 -12.33
C VAL A 58 -7.99 2.42 -13.03
N SER A 59 -8.90 2.30 -13.98
CA SER A 59 -9.47 3.46 -14.70
C SER A 59 -10.05 4.49 -13.72
N GLY A 60 -9.75 5.78 -13.93
CA GLY A 60 -10.23 6.89 -13.10
C GLY A 60 -9.58 7.00 -11.72
N VAL A 61 -8.49 6.30 -11.51
CA VAL A 61 -7.61 6.45 -10.36
C VAL A 61 -6.30 7.07 -10.81
N THR A 62 -5.89 8.13 -10.14
CA THR A 62 -4.55 8.71 -10.26
C THR A 62 -3.88 8.65 -8.90
N MET A 63 -2.56 8.73 -8.87
CA MET A 63 -1.81 8.62 -7.62
C MET A 63 -1.02 9.90 -7.37
N GLU A 64 -1.18 10.44 -6.20
CA GLU A 64 -0.25 11.46 -5.70
C GLU A 64 1.06 10.78 -5.31
N ARG A 65 2.17 11.41 -5.71
CA ARG A 65 3.51 10.90 -5.42
C ARG A 65 4.10 11.65 -4.24
N ASP A 66 4.80 10.91 -3.40
CA ASP A 66 5.56 11.48 -2.28
C ASP A 66 6.82 12.24 -2.75
N ALA A 67 7.59 12.75 -1.79
CA ALA A 67 8.83 13.48 -2.07
C ALA A 67 9.88 12.61 -2.80
N SER A 68 9.84 11.30 -2.64
CA SER A 68 10.71 10.33 -3.31
C SER A 68 10.29 10.01 -4.74
N GLY A 69 9.08 10.43 -5.13
CA GLY A 69 8.50 10.13 -6.43
C GLY A 69 7.68 8.85 -6.48
N GLU A 70 7.51 8.17 -5.35
CA GLU A 70 6.68 6.99 -5.26
C GLU A 70 5.20 7.34 -5.19
N ALA A 71 4.37 6.55 -5.88
CA ALA A 71 2.93 6.65 -5.76
C ALA A 71 2.51 6.24 -4.35
N SER A 72 1.83 7.12 -3.62
CA SER A 72 1.48 6.88 -2.22
C SER A 72 -0.02 7.01 -1.96
N TYR A 73 -0.67 8.03 -2.48
CA TYR A 73 -2.08 8.31 -2.15
C TYR A 73 -2.96 8.23 -3.39
N ALA A 74 -4.09 7.54 -3.25
CA ALA A 74 -5.08 7.48 -4.32
C ALA A 74 -5.85 8.81 -4.45
N ILE A 75 -6.03 9.25 -5.67
CA ILE A 75 -6.88 10.36 -6.08
C ILE A 75 -7.96 9.80 -7.00
N LEU A 76 -9.17 9.73 -6.50
CA LEU A 76 -10.30 9.18 -7.22
C LEU A 76 -11.11 10.32 -7.87
N ARG A 77 -11.38 10.20 -9.16
CA ARG A 77 -12.15 11.19 -9.94
C ARG A 77 -11.64 12.64 -9.80
N GLY A 78 -10.32 12.82 -9.59
CA GLY A 78 -9.70 14.12 -9.39
C GLY A 78 -9.93 14.77 -8.01
N MET A 79 -10.59 14.06 -7.08
CA MET A 79 -10.80 14.54 -5.72
C MET A 79 -9.54 14.34 -4.87
N ASP A 80 -9.17 15.38 -4.11
CA ASP A 80 -8.01 15.33 -3.21
C ASP A 80 -8.04 14.09 -2.29
N LYS A 81 -6.87 13.57 -1.96
CA LYS A 81 -6.69 12.37 -1.12
C LYS A 81 -7.48 12.36 0.19
N ARG A 82 -7.76 13.55 0.76
CA ARG A 82 -8.54 13.70 2.01
C ARG A 82 -10.01 13.29 1.89
N TYR A 83 -10.53 13.22 0.67
CA TYR A 83 -11.90 12.83 0.36
C TYR A 83 -12.01 11.37 -0.07
N ASN A 84 -10.92 10.62 -0.03
CA ASN A 84 -10.87 9.22 -0.39
C ASN A 84 -10.69 8.36 0.86
N TYR A 85 -11.44 7.27 0.90
CA TYR A 85 -11.43 6.33 2.01
C TYR A 85 -10.62 5.09 1.69
N THR A 86 -9.96 4.57 2.70
CA THR A 86 -9.24 3.28 2.61
C THR A 86 -9.81 2.32 3.63
N LEU A 87 -10.24 1.16 3.15
CA LEU A 87 -10.75 0.06 3.95
C LEU A 87 -9.84 -1.17 3.81
N VAL A 88 -9.87 -2.03 4.80
CA VAL A 88 -9.33 -3.39 4.76
C VAL A 88 -10.46 -4.34 5.13
N ASN A 89 -10.85 -5.21 4.21
CA ASN A 89 -12.01 -6.10 4.36
C ASN A 89 -13.29 -5.35 4.79
N GLY A 90 -13.54 -4.18 4.20
CA GLY A 90 -14.69 -3.34 4.52
C GLY A 90 -14.59 -2.54 5.82
N VAL A 91 -13.49 -2.66 6.57
CA VAL A 91 -13.28 -1.93 7.83
C VAL A 91 -12.30 -0.78 7.62
N LYS A 92 -12.70 0.41 8.08
CA LYS A 92 -11.84 1.60 8.05
C LYS A 92 -10.64 1.43 8.96
N ILE A 93 -9.46 1.69 8.43
CA ILE A 93 -8.22 1.63 9.19
C ILE A 93 -7.72 3.04 9.52
N PRO A 94 -7.07 3.23 10.68
CA PRO A 94 -6.49 4.51 11.05
C PRO A 94 -5.26 4.83 10.17
N SER A 95 -5.02 6.12 9.97
CA SER A 95 -3.78 6.57 9.32
C SER A 95 -2.57 6.33 10.23
N PRO A 96 -1.42 5.93 9.71
CA PRO A 96 -0.17 5.89 10.45
C PRO A 96 0.42 7.29 10.72
N ASP A 97 -0.11 8.33 10.10
CA ASP A 97 0.28 9.73 10.28
C ASP A 97 -0.70 10.43 11.22
N ASP A 98 -0.23 10.91 12.36
CA ASP A 98 -1.04 11.60 13.37
C ASP A 98 -1.71 12.89 12.86
N LYS A 99 -1.18 13.49 11.81
CA LYS A 99 -1.67 14.76 11.25
C LYS A 99 -2.73 14.57 10.18
N ASN A 100 -2.76 13.42 9.53
CA ASN A 100 -3.56 13.16 8.34
C ASN A 100 -4.45 11.93 8.51
N ARG A 101 -5.66 11.98 7.90
CA ARG A 101 -6.61 10.85 7.92
C ARG A 101 -6.43 9.90 6.73
N TYR A 102 -5.75 10.33 5.69
CA TYR A 102 -5.50 9.53 4.50
C TYR A 102 -4.29 8.60 4.70
N ILE A 103 -4.34 7.46 4.07
CA ILE A 103 -3.40 6.36 4.29
C ILE A 103 -2.50 6.20 3.07
N PRO A 104 -1.18 6.13 3.24
CA PRO A 104 -0.28 5.84 2.13
C PRO A 104 -0.43 4.37 1.72
N LEU A 105 -0.82 4.14 0.47
CA LEU A 105 -1.13 2.80 -0.05
C LEU A 105 0.11 2.02 -0.50
N ASN A 106 1.26 2.67 -0.59
CA ASN A 106 2.55 2.04 -0.88
C ASN A 106 3.09 1.19 0.26
N ILE A 107 2.60 1.36 1.49
CA ILE A 107 3.01 0.53 2.62
C ILE A 107 2.42 -0.90 2.55
N PHE A 108 1.35 -1.11 1.76
CA PHE A 108 0.66 -2.41 1.69
C PHE A 108 1.24 -3.25 0.55
N PRO A 109 1.84 -4.42 0.88
CA PRO A 109 2.29 -5.37 -0.12
C PRO A 109 1.13 -5.93 -0.93
N SER A 110 1.26 -5.94 -2.26
CA SER A 110 0.24 -6.51 -3.16
C SER A 110 0.04 -8.02 -2.97
N ASP A 111 1.09 -8.71 -2.52
CA ASP A 111 1.08 -10.16 -2.26
C ASP A 111 0.10 -10.62 -1.18
N LEU A 112 -0.30 -9.73 -0.28
CA LEU A 112 -1.27 -10.05 0.79
C LEU A 112 -2.72 -9.91 0.33
N MET A 113 -2.96 -9.34 -0.85
CA MET A 113 -4.28 -9.02 -1.36
C MET A 113 -4.90 -10.18 -2.14
N ASP A 114 -6.21 -10.37 -1.97
CA ASP A 114 -7.06 -11.21 -2.81
C ASP A 114 -7.61 -10.39 -3.98
N ARG A 115 -8.10 -9.18 -3.69
CA ARG A 115 -8.58 -8.23 -4.68
C ARG A 115 -8.58 -6.82 -4.14
N LEU A 116 -8.66 -5.86 -5.06
CA LEU A 116 -8.87 -4.45 -4.74
C LEU A 116 -10.21 -4.02 -5.33
N VAL A 117 -11.05 -3.41 -4.51
CA VAL A 117 -12.34 -2.87 -4.92
C VAL A 117 -12.29 -1.35 -4.81
N VAL A 118 -12.49 -0.67 -5.93
CA VAL A 118 -12.51 0.80 -6.00
C VAL A 118 -13.93 1.26 -6.31
N SER A 119 -14.64 1.72 -5.29
CA SER A 119 -15.98 2.28 -5.43
C SER A 119 -15.90 3.75 -5.75
N LYS A 120 -16.47 4.15 -6.89
CA LYS A 120 -16.46 5.53 -7.39
C LYS A 120 -17.74 6.30 -7.06
N SER A 121 -18.77 5.61 -6.66
CA SER A 121 -20.00 6.20 -6.13
C SER A 121 -20.34 5.58 -4.79
N LEU A 122 -20.84 6.40 -3.87
CA LEU A 122 -21.19 5.97 -2.53
C LEU A 122 -22.51 5.20 -2.54
N THR A 123 -22.59 4.21 -1.68
CA THR A 123 -23.83 3.52 -1.30
C THR A 123 -24.24 3.97 0.11
N ALA A 124 -25.47 3.70 0.51
CA ALA A 124 -26.02 4.19 1.78
C ALA A 124 -25.31 3.63 3.04
N ASP A 125 -24.55 2.55 2.89
CA ASP A 125 -23.73 1.91 3.92
C ASP A 125 -22.33 2.52 4.07
N MET A 126 -21.93 3.41 3.13
CA MET A 126 -20.64 4.07 3.16
C MET A 126 -20.70 5.40 3.91
N GLU A 127 -19.59 5.80 4.53
CA GLU A 127 -19.50 7.09 5.22
C GLU A 127 -19.54 8.25 4.21
N GLY A 128 -20.33 9.31 4.52
CA GLY A 128 -20.58 10.43 3.61
C GLY A 128 -19.38 11.32 3.31
N ASP A 129 -18.30 11.24 4.09
CA ASP A 129 -17.08 12.00 3.86
C ASP A 129 -16.14 11.37 2.81
N ALA A 130 -16.48 10.17 2.29
CA ALA A 130 -15.80 9.51 1.17
C ALA A 130 -16.22 10.09 -0.21
N ALA A 131 -16.41 11.40 -0.34
CA ALA A 131 -16.94 12.04 -1.53
C ALA A 131 -16.14 11.73 -2.83
N GLY A 132 -14.85 11.46 -2.73
CA GLY A 132 -14.00 11.05 -3.85
C GLY A 132 -14.23 9.59 -4.26
N GLY A 133 -14.40 8.72 -3.29
CA GLY A 133 -14.59 7.28 -3.45
C GLY A 133 -13.91 6.47 -2.35
N VAL A 134 -14.02 5.15 -2.48
CA VAL A 134 -13.53 4.19 -1.51
C VAL A 134 -12.61 3.18 -2.18
N VAL A 135 -11.47 2.92 -1.57
CA VAL A 135 -10.57 1.81 -1.92
C VAL A 135 -10.64 0.77 -0.82
N ASP A 136 -11.20 -0.39 -1.12
CA ASP A 136 -11.24 -1.53 -0.20
C ASP A 136 -10.20 -2.57 -0.62
N MET A 137 -9.28 -2.83 0.28
CA MET A 137 -8.25 -3.84 0.17
C MET A 137 -8.76 -5.14 0.78
N VAL A 138 -9.19 -6.06 -0.06
CA VAL A 138 -9.65 -7.36 0.41
C VAL A 138 -8.46 -8.30 0.52
N MET A 139 -8.21 -8.77 1.73
CA MET A 139 -7.10 -9.66 2.07
C MET A 139 -7.39 -11.09 1.60
N LYS A 140 -6.31 -11.87 1.38
CA LYS A 140 -6.42 -13.29 1.01
C LYS A 140 -7.31 -14.06 1.97
N ASP A 141 -8.17 -14.90 1.41
CA ASP A 141 -9.09 -15.78 2.14
C ASP A 141 -8.64 -17.25 2.07
N ALA A 142 -9.16 -18.08 2.98
CA ALA A 142 -8.90 -19.49 3.00
C ALA A 142 -9.40 -20.17 1.71
N PRO A 143 -8.53 -20.86 0.95
CA PRO A 143 -8.93 -21.58 -0.24
C PRO A 143 -9.77 -22.82 0.11
N SER A 144 -10.58 -23.27 -0.82
CA SER A 144 -11.44 -24.48 -0.66
C SER A 144 -10.62 -25.77 -0.48
N ARG A 145 -9.35 -25.78 -0.90
CA ARG A 145 -8.42 -26.91 -0.75
C ARG A 145 -7.09 -26.40 -0.21
N PHE A 146 -6.33 -27.28 0.40
CA PHE A 146 -4.97 -26.95 0.84
C PHE A 146 -4.17 -26.37 -0.31
N GLN A 147 -3.66 -25.15 -0.11
CA GLN A 147 -2.89 -24.43 -1.10
C GLN A 147 -1.72 -23.72 -0.43
N ILE A 148 -0.56 -23.84 -1.05
CA ILE A 148 0.62 -23.05 -0.74
C ILE A 148 0.95 -22.23 -1.98
N GLN A 149 1.13 -20.94 -1.82
CA GLN A 149 1.61 -20.05 -2.86
C GLN A 149 2.89 -19.38 -2.36
N ALA A 150 3.93 -19.43 -3.15
CA ALA A 150 5.19 -18.75 -2.87
C ALA A 150 5.63 -18.00 -4.12
N ASN A 151 6.13 -16.79 -3.93
CA ASN A 151 6.73 -15.99 -4.98
C ASN A 151 8.03 -15.40 -4.47
N ALA A 152 8.99 -15.24 -5.38
CA ALA A 152 10.24 -14.56 -5.11
C ALA A 152 10.69 -13.83 -6.38
N ALA A 153 11.17 -12.61 -6.21
CA ALA A 153 11.72 -11.81 -7.29
C ALA A 153 12.99 -11.09 -6.83
N ILE A 154 13.93 -10.96 -7.74
CA ILE A 154 15.17 -10.19 -7.56
C ILE A 154 15.23 -9.16 -8.67
N GLY A 155 15.64 -7.97 -8.36
CA GLY A 155 15.77 -6.87 -9.31
C GLY A 155 16.89 -5.91 -8.94
N ALA A 156 17.14 -4.95 -9.81
CA ALA A 156 18.10 -3.90 -9.57
C ALA A 156 17.55 -2.56 -10.07
N SER A 157 17.94 -1.47 -9.42
CA SER A 157 17.59 -0.13 -9.89
C SER A 157 18.52 0.30 -11.01
N ASP A 158 17.97 0.63 -12.18
CA ASP A 158 18.73 1.15 -13.31
C ASP A 158 19.56 2.40 -12.92
N TYR A 159 19.01 3.23 -12.05
CA TYR A 159 19.66 4.44 -11.58
C TYR A 159 21.04 4.19 -10.99
N PHE A 160 21.22 3.15 -10.19
CA PHE A 160 22.50 2.82 -9.59
C PHE A 160 23.35 1.92 -10.48
N TRP A 161 22.77 0.91 -11.08
CA TRP A 161 23.50 -0.15 -11.78
C TRP A 161 23.85 0.22 -13.23
N LYS A 162 22.95 0.90 -13.94
CA LYS A 162 23.15 1.24 -15.34
C LYS A 162 23.79 2.62 -15.48
N GLU A 163 23.33 3.60 -14.70
CA GLU A 163 23.86 4.95 -14.74
C GLU A 163 25.11 5.13 -13.86
N GLY A 164 25.48 4.12 -13.06
CA GLY A 164 26.69 4.12 -12.25
C GLY A 164 26.71 5.20 -11.16
N ARG A 165 25.53 5.58 -10.67
CA ARG A 165 25.41 6.62 -9.64
C ARG A 165 25.65 6.06 -8.25
N ASP A 166 26.28 6.88 -7.41
CA ASP A 166 26.55 6.53 -6.02
C ASP A 166 25.27 6.34 -5.22
N TYR A 167 25.21 5.24 -4.47
CA TYR A 167 24.22 5.05 -3.43
C TYR A 167 24.72 5.70 -2.14
N LEU A 168 23.97 6.67 -1.62
CA LEU A 168 24.31 7.46 -0.46
C LEU A 168 23.64 6.88 0.79
N THR A 169 24.41 6.65 1.84
CA THR A 169 23.91 6.25 3.15
C THR A 169 24.38 7.20 4.24
N SER A 170 23.65 7.29 5.32
CA SER A 170 24.02 8.03 6.51
C SER A 170 23.74 7.18 7.75
N ASN A 171 24.45 7.48 8.85
CA ASN A 171 24.22 6.78 10.11
C ASN A 171 22.91 7.25 10.74
N ARG A 172 22.00 6.32 11.04
CA ARG A 172 20.73 6.61 11.70
C ARG A 172 20.89 7.33 13.03
N SER A 173 21.98 7.04 13.77
CA SER A 173 22.32 7.70 15.03
C SER A 173 22.51 9.21 14.90
N ASP A 174 22.84 9.70 13.71
CA ASP A 174 23.07 11.13 13.49
C ASP A 174 21.77 11.93 13.41
N TYR A 175 20.66 11.28 13.03
CA TYR A 175 19.32 11.89 12.95
C TYR A 175 18.50 11.74 14.23
N THR A 176 18.90 10.83 15.14
CA THR A 176 18.15 10.56 16.38
C THR A 176 18.66 11.37 17.57
N LYS A 177 19.68 12.20 17.37
CA LYS A 177 20.17 13.11 18.41
C LYS A 177 19.11 14.18 18.70
N LYS A 178 18.79 14.34 19.97
CA LYS A 178 17.89 15.40 20.40
C LYS A 178 18.49 16.76 20.06
N ALA A 179 17.65 17.69 19.63
CA ALA A 179 18.09 19.08 19.47
C ALA A 179 18.58 19.63 20.80
N PRO A 180 19.54 20.62 20.82
CA PRO A 180 20.09 21.14 22.06
C PRO A 180 19.01 21.61 23.06
N TYR A 181 17.94 22.26 22.60
CA TYR A 181 16.84 22.69 23.46
C TYR A 181 16.03 21.51 24.03
N GLU A 182 15.93 20.39 23.31
CA GLU A 182 15.26 19.17 23.79
C GLU A 182 16.13 18.41 24.81
N ALA A 183 17.46 18.52 24.65
CA ALA A 183 18.42 17.86 25.54
C ALA A 183 18.64 18.65 26.83
N PHE A 184 18.69 19.99 26.76
CA PHE A 184 19.11 20.88 27.84
C PHE A 184 17.97 21.83 28.32
N GLY A 185 16.80 21.80 27.71
CA GLY A 185 15.65 22.60 28.06
C GLY A 185 15.46 23.86 27.20
N PRO A 186 14.25 24.49 27.25
CA PRO A 186 13.87 25.58 26.36
C PRO A 186 14.69 26.88 26.58
N GLU A 187 15.27 27.08 27.76
CA GLU A 187 16.10 28.23 28.08
C GLU A 187 17.56 28.08 27.63
N TYR A 188 17.94 26.91 27.15
CA TYR A 188 19.31 26.64 26.70
C TYR A 188 19.63 27.39 25.41
N LYS A 189 20.69 28.20 25.46
CA LYS A 189 21.22 28.87 24.27
C LYS A 189 22.25 27.97 23.61
N ALA A 190 21.86 27.39 22.48
CA ALA A 190 22.71 26.50 21.72
C ALA A 190 24.03 27.16 21.33
N GLN A 191 25.13 26.46 21.56
CA GLN A 191 26.48 26.90 21.24
C GLN A 191 26.97 26.19 19.95
N MET A 192 27.96 26.79 19.28
CA MET A 192 28.56 26.19 18.07
C MET A 192 29.07 24.76 18.29
N ASN A 193 29.52 24.46 19.52
CA ASN A 193 30.02 23.13 19.89
C ASN A 193 28.90 22.05 19.90
N ASP A 194 27.66 22.42 20.14
CA ASP A 194 26.53 21.46 20.16
C ASP A 194 26.29 20.89 18.76
N PHE A 195 26.70 21.64 17.73
CA PHE A 195 26.55 21.24 16.31
C PHE A 195 27.83 20.64 15.70
N LYS A 196 28.99 20.76 16.38
CA LYS A 196 30.28 20.25 15.86
C LYS A 196 30.44 18.73 15.99
N ASN A 197 29.77 18.10 16.94
CA ASN A 197 29.98 16.69 17.31
C ASN A 197 29.08 15.70 16.60
N GLY A 198 28.61 16.00 15.40
CA GLY A 198 27.77 15.10 14.63
C GLY A 198 27.62 15.54 13.19
N PRO A 199 28.74 15.67 12.41
CA PRO A 199 28.53 15.81 10.97
C PRO A 199 27.84 14.57 10.48
N VAL A 200 26.70 14.76 9.79
CA VAL A 200 26.07 13.69 9.03
C VAL A 200 27.08 13.23 7.99
N GLN A 201 27.71 12.09 8.24
CA GLN A 201 28.62 11.50 7.27
C GLN A 201 27.82 10.79 6.21
N LEU A 202 27.87 11.28 4.98
CA LEU A 202 27.38 10.60 3.81
C LEU A 202 28.42 9.59 3.34
N ASN A 203 28.11 8.31 3.48
CA ASN A 203 28.91 7.24 2.91
C ASN A 203 28.44 6.99 1.48
N ARG A 204 29.39 6.87 0.56
CA ARG A 204 29.14 6.58 -0.85
C ARG A 204 29.44 5.12 -1.14
N HIS A 205 28.49 4.45 -1.77
CA HIS A 205 28.65 3.07 -2.22
C HIS A 205 28.39 3.02 -3.74
N PHE A 206 29.15 2.22 -4.44
CA PHE A 206 29.04 2.09 -5.90
C PHE A 206 27.65 1.61 -6.33
N ALA A 207 27.09 0.64 -5.62
CA ALA A 207 25.73 0.15 -5.86
C ALA A 207 25.13 -0.40 -4.56
N PRO A 208 23.82 -0.30 -4.36
CA PRO A 208 23.15 -0.98 -3.26
C PRO A 208 23.07 -2.49 -3.51
N ALA A 209 22.65 -3.23 -2.49
CA ALA A 209 22.26 -4.63 -2.68
C ALA A 209 21.11 -4.74 -3.70
N PRO A 210 20.95 -5.89 -4.38
CA PRO A 210 19.81 -6.13 -5.24
C PRO A 210 18.49 -6.01 -4.48
N ASN A 211 17.46 -5.55 -5.18
CA ASN A 211 16.09 -5.57 -4.66
C ASN A 211 15.64 -7.02 -4.50
N PHE A 212 14.96 -7.31 -3.43
CA PHE A 212 14.37 -8.61 -3.15
C PHE A 212 12.91 -8.46 -2.74
N ILE A 213 12.06 -9.30 -3.32
CA ILE A 213 10.64 -9.39 -2.99
C ILE A 213 10.34 -10.86 -2.78
N GLY A 214 9.70 -11.20 -1.67
CA GLY A 214 9.27 -12.56 -1.35
C GLY A 214 7.92 -12.56 -0.68
N GLY A 215 7.08 -13.52 -1.06
CA GLY A 215 5.77 -13.74 -0.47
C GLY A 215 5.51 -15.22 -0.29
N LEU A 216 4.85 -15.57 0.81
CA LEU A 216 4.39 -16.92 1.12
C LEU A 216 2.98 -16.85 1.65
N SER A 217 2.10 -17.72 1.15
CA SER A 217 0.77 -17.87 1.73
C SER A 217 0.39 -19.34 1.79
N ILE A 218 -0.26 -19.72 2.89
CA ILE A 218 -0.71 -21.08 3.18
C ILE A 218 -2.15 -21.00 3.66
N GLY A 219 -3.02 -21.79 3.06
CA GLY A 219 -4.41 -21.82 3.47
C GLY A 219 -5.07 -23.19 3.25
N ASN A 220 -6.13 -23.44 4.02
CA ASN A 220 -6.96 -24.63 3.89
C ASN A 220 -8.32 -24.40 4.52
N ARG A 221 -9.29 -25.26 4.16
CA ARG A 221 -10.56 -25.41 4.87
C ARG A 221 -10.69 -26.79 5.48
N PHE A 222 -11.25 -26.82 6.66
CA PHE A 222 -11.41 -28.02 7.49
C PHE A 222 -12.90 -28.20 7.84
N TRP A 223 -13.25 -29.39 8.34
CA TRP A 223 -14.60 -29.76 8.83
C TRP A 223 -15.70 -29.52 7.80
N GLY A 224 -15.51 -29.97 6.55
CA GLY A 224 -16.52 -29.78 5.50
C GLY A 224 -16.75 -28.30 5.17
N ASP A 225 -15.66 -27.55 4.97
CA ASP A 225 -15.61 -26.13 4.66
C ASP A 225 -16.10 -25.17 5.77
N ARG A 226 -16.29 -25.68 7.00
CA ARG A 226 -16.75 -24.84 8.10
C ARG A 226 -15.67 -23.96 8.71
N LEU A 227 -14.43 -24.46 8.80
CA LEU A 227 -13.29 -23.71 9.35
C LEU A 227 -12.30 -23.37 8.23
N GLY A 228 -12.18 -22.11 7.90
CA GLY A 228 -11.15 -21.58 7.02
C GLY A 228 -9.96 -21.04 7.81
N VAL A 229 -8.74 -21.35 7.35
CA VAL A 229 -7.49 -20.85 7.91
C VAL A 229 -6.63 -20.33 6.78
N MET A 230 -6.19 -19.07 6.87
CA MET A 230 -5.29 -18.43 5.93
C MET A 230 -4.17 -17.72 6.67
N LEU A 231 -2.94 -18.02 6.30
CA LEU A 231 -1.75 -17.33 6.77
C LEU A 231 -0.96 -16.83 5.56
N ALA A 232 -0.53 -15.59 5.57
CA ALA A 232 0.29 -15.02 4.53
C ALA A 232 1.36 -14.10 5.13
N GLY A 233 2.52 -14.06 4.47
CA GLY A 233 3.61 -13.17 4.82
C GLY A 233 4.31 -12.65 3.57
N SER A 234 4.84 -11.44 3.65
CA SER A 234 5.63 -10.84 2.57
C SER A 234 6.81 -10.04 3.12
N VAL A 235 7.87 -10.00 2.34
CA VAL A 235 9.04 -9.16 2.60
C VAL A 235 9.46 -8.48 1.30
N GLN A 236 9.70 -7.19 1.35
CA GLN A 236 10.14 -6.40 0.21
C GLN A 236 11.31 -5.54 0.68
N ASN A 237 12.46 -5.72 0.05
CA ASN A 237 13.67 -4.94 0.29
C ASN A 237 14.05 -4.25 -1.02
N THR A 238 13.83 -2.94 -1.10
CA THR A 238 13.97 -2.18 -2.35
C THR A 238 14.89 -0.99 -2.18
N PHE A 239 15.77 -0.82 -3.17
CA PHE A 239 16.67 0.32 -3.27
C PHE A 239 16.29 1.14 -4.50
N ARG A 240 16.09 2.44 -4.32
CA ARG A 240 15.68 3.35 -5.38
C ARG A 240 16.49 4.62 -5.33
N GLY A 241 16.73 5.21 -6.49
CA GLY A 241 17.33 6.51 -6.63
C GLY A 241 16.50 7.43 -7.51
N THR A 242 16.50 8.71 -7.22
CA THR A 242 15.89 9.73 -8.08
C THR A 242 16.60 11.06 -7.97
N GLU A 243 16.52 11.84 -9.03
CA GLU A 243 17.02 13.20 -9.08
C GLU A 243 15.87 14.16 -9.31
N ARG A 244 15.93 15.28 -8.66
CA ARG A 244 14.97 16.37 -8.85
C ARG A 244 15.64 17.73 -8.81
N THR A 245 15.25 18.58 -9.74
CA THR A 245 15.55 20.01 -9.67
C THR A 245 14.39 20.71 -8.98
N TYR A 246 14.70 21.35 -7.87
CA TYR A 246 13.73 22.16 -7.12
C TYR A 246 14.12 23.63 -7.28
N ASN A 247 13.18 24.44 -7.67
CA ASN A 247 13.34 25.89 -7.73
C ASN A 247 12.27 26.59 -6.89
N SER A 248 12.63 27.71 -6.30
CA SER A 248 11.68 28.63 -5.72
C SER A 248 11.76 29.97 -6.47
N VAL A 249 10.59 30.48 -6.83
CA VAL A 249 10.43 31.72 -7.57
C VAL A 249 9.95 32.79 -6.60
N LYS A 250 10.55 33.97 -6.66
CA LYS A 250 10.12 35.16 -5.92
C LYS A 250 9.82 36.29 -6.88
N MET A 251 8.91 37.16 -6.48
CA MET A 251 8.61 38.40 -7.16
C MET A 251 9.64 39.44 -6.74
N ALA A 252 10.23 40.17 -7.69
CA ALA A 252 11.11 41.27 -7.36
C ALA A 252 10.29 42.43 -6.72
N SER A 253 10.82 42.99 -5.64
CA SER A 253 10.14 44.06 -4.91
C SER A 253 10.06 45.29 -5.80
N GLY A 254 8.82 45.72 -6.14
CA GLY A 254 8.58 46.89 -7.02
C GLY A 254 8.57 46.64 -8.52
N GLU A 255 8.78 45.40 -8.97
CA GLU A 255 8.72 45.00 -10.38
C GLU A 255 7.71 43.87 -10.61
N GLN A 256 7.13 43.78 -11.80
CA GLN A 256 6.27 42.63 -12.21
C GLN A 256 7.10 41.40 -12.66
N ALA A 257 8.39 41.38 -12.37
CA ALA A 257 9.32 40.36 -12.82
C ALA A 257 9.48 39.27 -11.73
N MET A 258 9.39 38.02 -12.15
CA MET A 258 9.71 36.85 -11.30
C MET A 258 11.17 36.45 -11.54
N TYR A 259 11.85 36.08 -10.47
CA TYR A 259 13.19 35.50 -10.55
C TYR A 259 13.32 34.23 -9.70
N ILE A 260 14.18 33.34 -10.14
CA ILE A 260 14.50 32.11 -9.38
C ILE A 260 15.38 32.51 -8.20
N SER A 261 14.83 32.42 -6.99
CA SER A 261 15.56 32.76 -5.75
C SER A 261 16.46 31.64 -5.27
N ASN A 262 16.05 30.38 -5.51
CA ASN A 262 16.84 29.19 -5.16
C ASN A 262 16.71 28.14 -6.26
N LEU A 263 17.80 27.49 -6.59
CA LEU A 263 17.86 26.35 -7.48
C LEU A 263 18.65 25.25 -6.79
N HIS A 264 17.98 24.12 -6.49
CA HIS A 264 18.60 22.98 -5.87
C HIS A 264 18.48 21.77 -6.79
N HIS A 265 19.59 21.10 -7.00
CA HIS A 265 19.61 19.78 -7.60
C HIS A 265 19.73 18.75 -6.47
N ARG A 266 18.71 17.92 -6.29
CA ARG A 266 18.60 16.97 -5.19
C ARG A 266 18.72 15.54 -5.69
N PHE A 267 19.57 14.79 -5.01
CA PHE A 267 19.75 13.36 -5.21
C PHE A 267 19.13 12.62 -4.02
N TYR A 268 18.32 11.62 -4.32
CA TYR A 268 17.69 10.79 -3.31
C TYR A 268 18.18 9.36 -3.46
N SER A 269 18.69 8.81 -2.37
CA SER A 269 18.96 7.37 -2.24
C SER A 269 18.01 6.84 -1.18
N ILE A 270 17.15 5.90 -1.58
CA ILE A 270 16.05 5.42 -0.78
C ILE A 270 16.21 3.92 -0.59
N HIS A 271 16.08 3.47 0.65
CA HIS A 271 16.05 2.06 1.01
C HIS A 271 14.80 1.78 1.81
N ASP A 272 13.88 1.00 1.25
CA ASP A 272 12.65 0.62 1.89
C ASP A 272 12.66 -0.88 2.20
N LEU A 273 12.47 -1.21 3.47
CA LEU A 273 12.22 -2.56 3.94
C LEU A 273 10.80 -2.65 4.45
N THR A 274 9.93 -3.30 3.68
CA THR A 274 8.54 -3.54 4.06
C THR A 274 8.34 -5.01 4.39
N THR A 275 7.79 -5.28 5.57
CA THR A 275 7.38 -6.61 6.00
C THR A 275 5.89 -6.61 6.29
N GLY A 276 5.20 -7.62 5.80
CA GLY A 276 3.76 -7.79 5.99
C GLY A 276 3.42 -9.19 6.46
N ALA A 277 2.44 -9.30 7.32
CA ALA A 277 1.87 -10.59 7.73
C ALA A 277 0.34 -10.46 7.83
N HIS A 278 -0.35 -11.52 7.45
CA HIS A 278 -1.80 -11.61 7.50
C HIS A 278 -2.21 -12.97 8.03
N ALA A 279 -3.18 -12.98 8.95
CA ALA A 279 -3.81 -14.18 9.46
C ALA A 279 -5.32 -14.00 9.45
N LYS A 280 -6.04 -14.96 8.88
CA LYS A 280 -7.49 -14.99 8.86
C LYS A 280 -7.99 -16.37 9.28
N PHE A 281 -8.99 -16.37 10.15
CA PHE A 281 -9.74 -17.53 10.57
C PHE A 281 -11.22 -17.23 10.37
N ASP A 282 -11.92 -18.09 9.69
CA ASP A 282 -13.37 -18.00 9.52
C ASP A 282 -14.02 -19.32 9.95
N LEU A 283 -15.08 -19.20 10.75
CA LEU A 283 -15.87 -20.34 11.20
C LEU A 283 -17.33 -20.12 10.84
N THR A 284 -17.85 -21.02 10.02
CA THR A 284 -19.25 -21.01 9.60
C THR A 284 -20.02 -22.08 10.37
N LEU A 285 -20.99 -21.64 11.18
CA LEU A 285 -21.93 -22.47 11.92
C LEU A 285 -23.34 -22.26 11.39
N PRO A 286 -24.30 -23.17 11.60
CA PRO A 286 -25.68 -22.95 11.23
C PRO A 286 -26.23 -21.65 11.83
N GLY A 287 -26.60 -20.69 10.97
CA GLY A 287 -27.10 -19.37 11.38
C GLY A 287 -26.05 -18.38 11.92
N HIS A 288 -24.76 -18.75 12.00
CA HIS A 288 -23.70 -17.87 12.52
C HIS A 288 -22.44 -17.97 11.67
N LYS A 289 -21.78 -16.82 11.49
CA LYS A 289 -20.44 -16.74 10.88
C LYS A 289 -19.54 -15.92 11.79
N LEU A 290 -18.42 -16.49 12.19
CA LEU A 290 -17.38 -15.83 12.94
C LEU A 290 -16.17 -15.64 12.03
N GLU A 291 -15.71 -14.41 11.92
CA GLU A 291 -14.50 -14.07 11.17
C GLU A 291 -13.54 -13.32 12.10
N TRP A 292 -12.32 -13.77 12.12
CA TRP A 292 -11.23 -13.08 12.76
C TRP A 292 -10.11 -12.89 11.75
N TYR A 293 -9.66 -11.67 11.60
CA TYR A 293 -8.51 -11.36 10.77
C TYR A 293 -7.57 -10.38 11.46
N ASN A 294 -6.30 -10.55 11.21
CA ASN A 294 -5.25 -9.67 11.69
C ASN A 294 -4.27 -9.39 10.57
N MET A 295 -3.86 -8.16 10.46
CA MET A 295 -2.85 -7.71 9.52
C MET A 295 -1.79 -6.91 10.27
N TYR A 296 -0.54 -7.24 9.99
CA TYR A 296 0.62 -6.49 10.45
C TYR A 296 1.42 -6.03 9.25
N VAL A 297 1.72 -4.75 9.18
CA VAL A 297 2.60 -4.17 8.16
C VAL A 297 3.57 -3.22 8.84
N ARG A 298 4.85 -3.36 8.49
CA ARG A 298 5.91 -2.47 8.95
C ARG A 298 6.78 -2.08 7.79
N THR A 299 6.95 -0.78 7.59
CA THR A 299 7.90 -0.19 6.63
C THR A 299 8.95 0.60 7.38
N ASN A 300 10.21 0.35 7.03
CA ASN A 300 11.36 1.15 7.47
C ASN A 300 11.97 1.76 6.19
N SER A 301 12.02 3.08 6.17
CA SER A 301 12.64 3.86 5.10
C SER A 301 13.82 4.65 5.65
#